data_9700028a38d336d206a85c0a57402bd4
#
_entry.id   9700028a38d336d206a85c0a57402bd4
#
_cell.length_a   1.000
_cell.length_b   1.000
_cell.length_c   1.000
_cell.angle_alpha   90.00
_cell.angle_beta   90.00
_cell.angle_gamma   90.00
#
_symmetry.space_group_name_H-M   'P 1'
#
loop_
_entity.id
_entity.type
_entity.pdbx_description
1 polymer ?
#
loop_
_entity_poly.entity_id
_entity_poly.type
_entity_poly.pdbx_seq_one_letter_code
_entity_poly.pdbx_strand_id
1 'polypeptide(L)'
;MNKFEKFLQEHFGEHEPREIEELVFDNFWVDKASFTIEEKKALEKYVNLIHLSLNNIGLKSLENLPSIKSLYYLSLKNNELSGDDFDKIKTLYPKLNKLKISGNVIEKMDNLMKLKPLKLRKIEVKENPFSVGNDKYIKKVFDMLPTLKIVDQTDKNGDEEETTDYHNEEKENEGDEDGEYDEEEEAEDKNKDNEEEEESEEKESDNDNSSK
;
A
#
# COMPACT_ATOMS: atom_id res chain seq x y z
N MET A 1 -28.71 -9.71 -4.16
CA MET A 1 -27.86 -8.53 -3.95
C MET A 1 -27.71 -8.33 -2.44
N ASN A 2 -26.49 -8.37 -1.93
CA ASN A 2 -26.22 -8.14 -0.51
C ASN A 2 -26.34 -6.64 -0.16
N LYS A 3 -26.31 -6.30 1.17
CA LYS A 3 -26.43 -4.91 1.65
C LYS A 3 -25.41 -3.97 0.98
N PHE A 4 -24.18 -4.47 0.76
CA PHE A 4 -23.10 -3.70 0.20
C PHE A 4 -23.28 -3.42 -1.31
N GLU A 5 -23.65 -4.44 -2.08
CA GLU A 5 -23.96 -4.28 -3.51
C GLU A 5 -25.16 -3.34 -3.71
N LYS A 6 -26.16 -3.43 -2.83
CA LYS A 6 -27.32 -2.54 -2.85
C LYS A 6 -26.90 -1.09 -2.61
N PHE A 7 -26.03 -0.85 -1.62
CA PHE A 7 -25.49 0.48 -1.33
C PHE A 7 -24.73 1.04 -2.56
N LEU A 8 -23.84 0.25 -3.16
CA LEU A 8 -23.10 0.67 -4.35
C LEU A 8 -24.05 1.04 -5.51
N GLN A 9 -25.08 0.23 -5.72
CA GLN A 9 -26.08 0.50 -6.75
C GLN A 9 -26.91 1.75 -6.48
N GLU A 10 -27.30 1.98 -5.23
CA GLU A 10 -28.12 3.14 -4.84
C GLU A 10 -27.36 4.47 -4.90
N HIS A 11 -26.05 4.46 -4.60
CA HIS A 11 -25.25 5.69 -4.52
C HIS A 11 -24.46 5.98 -5.79
N PHE A 12 -24.09 4.95 -6.53
CA PHE A 12 -23.18 5.07 -7.69
C PHE A 12 -23.69 4.35 -8.95
N GLY A 13 -24.88 3.77 -8.90
CA GLY A 13 -25.43 2.95 -10.00
C GLY A 13 -25.69 3.71 -11.30
N GLU A 14 -25.70 5.06 -11.27
CA GLU A 14 -25.81 5.91 -12.45
C GLU A 14 -24.44 6.21 -13.10
N HIS A 15 -23.33 5.82 -12.41
CA HIS A 15 -21.96 6.07 -12.82
C HIS A 15 -21.25 4.77 -13.16
N GLU A 16 -20.34 4.82 -14.11
CA GLU A 16 -19.41 3.73 -14.33
C GLU A 16 -18.41 3.67 -13.18
N PRO A 17 -18.08 2.47 -12.63
CA PRO A 17 -17.14 2.35 -11.50
C PRO A 17 -15.79 3.04 -11.71
N ARG A 18 -15.33 3.14 -12.97
CA ARG A 18 -14.08 3.83 -13.34
C ARG A 18 -14.15 5.35 -13.28
N GLU A 19 -15.33 5.94 -13.15
CA GLU A 19 -15.54 7.39 -13.00
C GLU A 19 -15.51 7.83 -11.53
N ILE A 20 -15.58 6.87 -10.61
CA ILE A 20 -15.60 7.11 -9.18
C ILE A 20 -14.17 7.15 -8.64
N GLU A 21 -13.80 8.27 -8.05
CA GLU A 21 -12.49 8.53 -7.46
C GLU A 21 -12.52 8.48 -5.93
N GLU A 22 -13.70 8.62 -5.32
CA GLU A 22 -13.87 8.61 -3.87
C GLU A 22 -14.98 7.65 -3.42
N LEU A 23 -14.68 6.84 -2.39
CA LEU A 23 -15.66 6.00 -1.69
C LEU A 23 -15.52 6.16 -0.18
N VAL A 24 -16.65 6.46 0.48
CA VAL A 24 -16.73 6.60 1.93
C VAL A 24 -17.76 5.61 2.48
N PHE A 25 -17.27 4.65 3.26
CA PHE A 25 -18.09 3.62 3.93
C PHE A 25 -18.04 3.73 5.45
N ASP A 26 -17.79 4.94 5.96
CA ASP A 26 -17.69 5.18 7.41
C ASP A 26 -19.00 4.79 8.12
N ASN A 27 -18.87 4.03 9.21
CA ASN A 27 -20.01 3.52 9.98
C ASN A 27 -20.98 2.60 9.20
N PHE A 28 -20.62 2.15 7.99
CA PHE A 28 -21.50 1.36 7.14
C PHE A 28 -21.74 -0.06 7.69
N TRP A 29 -20.72 -0.66 8.26
CA TRP A 29 -20.82 -1.95 8.96
C TRP A 29 -20.68 -1.77 10.46
N VAL A 30 -21.19 -2.77 11.19
CA VAL A 30 -20.92 -2.96 12.61
C VAL A 30 -20.18 -4.29 12.71
N ASP A 31 -19.05 -4.31 13.45
CA ASP A 31 -18.22 -5.51 13.64
C ASP A 31 -17.75 -6.19 12.34
N LYS A 32 -17.33 -5.41 11.37
CA LYS A 32 -16.76 -5.89 10.11
C LYS A 32 -15.33 -6.39 10.31
N ALA A 33 -15.15 -7.58 10.83
CA ALA A 33 -13.80 -8.12 11.14
C ALA A 33 -12.87 -8.14 9.91
N SER A 34 -13.39 -8.52 8.73
CA SER A 34 -12.66 -8.51 7.44
C SER A 34 -13.63 -8.38 6.26
N PHE A 35 -13.11 -8.09 5.09
CA PHE A 35 -13.89 -8.10 3.84
C PHE A 35 -14.14 -9.52 3.36
N THR A 36 -15.27 -9.75 2.69
CA THR A 36 -15.53 -10.98 1.95
C THR A 36 -14.90 -10.93 0.56
N ILE A 37 -14.76 -12.08 -0.08
CA ILE A 37 -14.24 -12.16 -1.46
C ILE A 37 -15.15 -11.42 -2.45
N GLU A 38 -16.46 -11.45 -2.23
CA GLU A 38 -17.47 -10.78 -3.05
C GLU A 38 -17.34 -9.27 -2.93
N GLU A 39 -17.19 -8.73 -1.73
CA GLU A 39 -16.99 -7.30 -1.48
C GLU A 39 -15.67 -6.82 -2.06
N LYS A 40 -14.60 -7.59 -1.90
CA LYS A 40 -13.31 -7.32 -2.55
C LYS A 40 -13.49 -7.18 -4.06
N LYS A 41 -14.10 -8.16 -4.71
CA LYS A 41 -14.33 -8.14 -6.17
C LYS A 41 -15.23 -6.98 -6.61
N ALA A 42 -16.20 -6.59 -5.79
CA ALA A 42 -17.07 -5.45 -6.08
C ALA A 42 -16.28 -4.14 -6.06
N LEU A 43 -15.39 -3.95 -5.06
CA LEU A 43 -14.56 -2.75 -4.94
C LEU A 43 -13.41 -2.70 -5.96
N GLU A 44 -12.87 -3.83 -6.39
CA GLU A 44 -11.80 -3.88 -7.40
C GLU A 44 -12.23 -3.38 -8.79
N LYS A 45 -13.54 -3.15 -9.01
CA LYS A 45 -14.05 -2.50 -10.23
C LYS A 45 -13.76 -1.00 -10.28
N TYR A 46 -13.52 -0.36 -9.13
CA TYR A 46 -13.24 1.07 -8.98
C TYR A 46 -11.74 1.35 -9.18
N VAL A 47 -11.26 1.11 -10.40
CA VAL A 47 -9.83 1.11 -10.74
C VAL A 47 -9.15 2.47 -10.64
N ASN A 48 -9.92 3.56 -10.69
CA ASN A 48 -9.44 4.93 -10.60
C ASN A 48 -9.67 5.55 -9.22
N LEU A 49 -10.05 4.74 -8.22
CA LEU A 49 -10.28 5.22 -6.88
C LEU A 49 -8.99 5.79 -6.29
N ILE A 50 -9.04 7.05 -5.86
CA ILE A 50 -7.95 7.80 -5.25
C ILE A 50 -8.13 7.83 -3.73
N HIS A 51 -9.37 7.94 -3.26
CA HIS A 51 -9.73 8.08 -1.86
C HIS A 51 -10.66 6.95 -1.40
N LEU A 52 -10.26 6.24 -0.34
CA LEU A 52 -11.09 5.22 0.33
C LEU A 52 -11.15 5.47 1.83
N SER A 53 -12.36 5.63 2.36
CA SER A 53 -12.59 5.75 3.81
C SER A 53 -13.42 4.57 4.32
N LEU A 54 -12.89 3.91 5.36
CA LEU A 54 -13.46 2.73 6.03
C LEU A 54 -13.41 2.91 7.56
N ASN A 55 -13.80 4.09 8.03
CA ASN A 55 -13.71 4.41 9.46
C ASN A 55 -14.86 3.77 10.24
N ASN A 56 -14.54 3.35 11.48
CA ASN A 56 -15.54 2.90 12.46
C ASN A 56 -16.43 1.76 11.94
N ILE A 57 -15.81 0.74 11.33
CA ILE A 57 -16.51 -0.43 10.80
C ILE A 57 -16.17 -1.72 11.55
N GLY A 58 -15.31 -1.66 12.59
CA GLY A 58 -14.90 -2.83 13.38
C GLY A 58 -13.87 -3.72 12.67
N LEU A 59 -13.09 -3.17 11.73
CA LEU A 59 -12.10 -3.94 10.94
C LEU A 59 -10.95 -4.43 11.83
N LYS A 60 -10.69 -5.75 11.80
CA LYS A 60 -9.62 -6.42 12.58
C LYS A 60 -8.44 -6.86 11.72
N SER A 61 -8.66 -7.01 10.42
CA SER A 61 -7.65 -7.50 9.48
C SER A 61 -7.79 -6.81 8.13
N LEU A 62 -6.66 -6.69 7.42
CA LEU A 62 -6.60 -6.24 6.03
C LEU A 62 -6.87 -7.38 5.03
N GLU A 63 -7.30 -8.53 5.52
CA GLU A 63 -7.66 -9.67 4.67
C GLU A 63 -8.81 -9.30 3.74
N ASN A 64 -8.69 -9.71 2.48
CA ASN A 64 -9.67 -9.43 1.42
C ASN A 64 -9.98 -7.94 1.19
N LEU A 65 -9.14 -7.02 1.65
CA LEU A 65 -9.22 -5.66 1.14
C LEU A 65 -8.95 -5.64 -0.38
N PRO A 66 -9.65 -4.77 -1.14
CA PRO A 66 -9.45 -4.67 -2.58
C PRO A 66 -8.05 -4.18 -2.94
N SER A 67 -7.50 -4.66 -4.05
CA SER A 67 -6.25 -4.12 -4.59
C SER A 67 -6.54 -2.98 -5.54
N ILE A 68 -6.24 -1.74 -5.12
CA ILE A 68 -6.52 -0.52 -5.89
C ILE A 68 -5.20 0.22 -6.10
N LYS A 69 -4.66 0.13 -7.32
CA LYS A 69 -3.31 0.63 -7.63
C LYS A 69 -3.22 2.15 -7.74
N SER A 70 -4.35 2.81 -7.94
CA SER A 70 -4.49 4.27 -7.99
C SER A 70 -4.61 4.92 -6.62
N LEU A 71 -4.90 4.13 -5.55
CA LEU A 71 -5.25 4.69 -4.25
C LEU A 71 -4.11 5.52 -3.65
N TYR A 72 -4.42 6.78 -3.37
CA TYR A 72 -3.52 7.76 -2.80
C TYR A 72 -3.79 8.03 -1.31
N TYR A 73 -5.05 7.99 -0.92
CA TYR A 73 -5.52 8.22 0.45
C TYR A 73 -6.33 7.05 0.97
N LEU A 74 -5.97 6.55 2.15
CA LEU A 74 -6.70 5.49 2.87
C LEU A 74 -6.96 5.91 4.32
N SER A 75 -8.23 5.87 4.72
CA SER A 75 -8.62 6.08 6.11
C SER A 75 -9.21 4.80 6.70
N LEU A 76 -8.62 4.34 7.81
CA LEU A 76 -8.99 3.15 8.58
C LEU A 76 -9.15 3.51 10.07
N LYS A 77 -9.56 4.76 10.37
CA LYS A 77 -9.66 5.24 11.76
C LYS A 77 -10.72 4.48 12.55
N ASN A 78 -10.50 4.41 13.87
CA ASN A 78 -11.47 3.82 14.81
C ASN A 78 -11.89 2.40 14.41
N ASN A 79 -10.91 1.55 14.12
CA ASN A 79 -11.09 0.13 13.87
C ASN A 79 -10.34 -0.70 14.94
N GLU A 80 -10.22 -2.00 14.74
CA GLU A 80 -9.57 -2.91 15.69
C GLU A 80 -8.29 -3.53 15.09
N LEU A 81 -7.55 -2.76 14.26
CA LEU A 81 -6.33 -3.23 13.61
C LEU A 81 -5.15 -3.25 14.60
N SER A 82 -4.45 -4.39 14.68
CA SER A 82 -3.21 -4.54 15.48
C SER A 82 -1.94 -4.08 14.75
N GLY A 83 -2.01 -3.95 13.42
CA GLY A 83 -0.86 -3.66 12.56
C GLY A 83 -0.04 -4.88 12.16
N ASP A 84 -0.51 -6.10 12.50
CA ASP A 84 0.24 -7.32 12.20
C ASP A 84 0.33 -7.64 10.70
N ASP A 85 -0.59 -7.12 9.90
CA ASP A 85 -0.68 -7.35 8.46
C ASP A 85 -0.45 -6.09 7.60
N PHE A 86 0.20 -5.05 8.16
CA PHE A 86 0.49 -3.80 7.45
C PHE A 86 1.45 -3.94 6.26
N ASP A 87 2.23 -5.00 6.21
CA ASP A 87 3.05 -5.36 5.03
C ASP A 87 2.21 -5.55 3.75
N LYS A 88 0.93 -5.94 3.88
CA LYS A 88 0.01 -6.08 2.76
C LYS A 88 -0.31 -4.75 2.07
N ILE A 89 -0.27 -3.63 2.81
CA ILE A 89 -0.66 -2.30 2.31
C ILE A 89 0.16 -1.91 1.08
N LYS A 90 1.48 -2.19 1.07
CA LYS A 90 2.35 -1.89 -0.08
C LYS A 90 1.91 -2.62 -1.35
N THR A 91 1.49 -3.87 -1.21
CA THR A 91 1.03 -4.67 -2.36
C THR A 91 -0.35 -4.24 -2.84
N LEU A 92 -1.24 -3.90 -1.90
CA LEU A 92 -2.61 -3.47 -2.22
C LEU A 92 -2.63 -2.07 -2.83
N TYR A 93 -1.86 -1.13 -2.26
CA TYR A 93 -1.91 0.30 -2.54
C TYR A 93 -0.50 0.88 -2.76
N PRO A 94 0.19 0.57 -3.86
CA PRO A 94 1.59 0.96 -4.09
C PRO A 94 1.81 2.48 -4.20
N LYS A 95 0.77 3.24 -4.55
CA LYS A 95 0.81 4.72 -4.66
C LYS A 95 0.31 5.44 -3.42
N LEU A 96 0.05 4.71 -2.32
CA LEU A 96 -0.50 5.32 -1.11
C LEU A 96 0.48 6.36 -0.54
N ASN A 97 -0.04 7.56 -0.32
CA ASN A 97 0.69 8.71 0.20
C ASN A 97 0.21 9.14 1.58
N LYS A 98 -1.11 9.07 1.82
CA LYS A 98 -1.75 9.45 3.07
C LYS A 98 -2.44 8.25 3.70
N LEU A 99 -2.13 7.95 4.96
CA LEU A 99 -2.72 6.84 5.71
C LEU A 99 -3.21 7.32 7.07
N LYS A 100 -4.48 7.08 7.38
CA LYS A 100 -5.06 7.35 8.70
C LYS A 100 -5.42 6.04 9.41
N ILE A 101 -4.76 5.75 10.53
CA ILE A 101 -4.94 4.56 11.37
C ILE A 101 -5.08 4.92 12.85
N SER A 102 -5.43 6.17 13.16
CA SER A 102 -5.72 6.59 14.54
C SER A 102 -6.92 5.84 15.13
N GLY A 103 -6.95 5.69 16.47
CA GLY A 103 -8.04 4.99 17.15
C GLY A 103 -8.11 3.48 16.83
N ASN A 104 -6.98 2.82 16.64
CA ASN A 104 -6.88 1.37 16.46
C ASN A 104 -6.25 0.71 17.70
N VAL A 105 -5.96 -0.59 17.62
CA VAL A 105 -5.41 -1.37 18.76
C VAL A 105 -3.93 -1.74 18.54
N ILE A 106 -3.16 -0.84 17.92
CA ILE A 106 -1.74 -1.06 17.65
C ILE A 106 -0.95 -0.89 18.95
N GLU A 107 -0.50 -2.00 19.53
CA GLU A 107 0.31 -2.01 20.76
C GLU A 107 1.78 -1.74 20.48
N LYS A 108 2.31 -2.33 19.39
CA LYS A 108 3.74 -2.28 19.03
C LYS A 108 3.99 -1.24 17.95
N MET A 109 4.70 -0.17 18.30
CA MET A 109 5.11 0.85 17.32
C MET A 109 5.92 0.23 16.16
N ASP A 110 6.68 -0.84 16.41
CA ASP A 110 7.48 -1.53 15.40
C ASP A 110 6.64 -2.08 14.23
N ASN A 111 5.33 -2.30 14.42
CA ASN A 111 4.42 -2.67 13.35
C ASN A 111 4.36 -1.61 12.24
N LEU A 112 4.65 -0.33 12.55
CA LEU A 112 4.74 0.74 11.56
C LEU A 112 5.92 0.57 10.60
N MET A 113 7.00 -0.16 11.00
CA MET A 113 8.13 -0.44 10.11
C MET A 113 7.72 -1.22 8.86
N LYS A 114 6.61 -1.96 8.90
CA LYS A 114 6.05 -2.66 7.74
C LYS A 114 5.57 -1.69 6.64
N LEU A 115 5.32 -0.44 7.00
CA LEU A 115 4.93 0.64 6.09
C LEU A 115 6.13 1.32 5.41
N LYS A 116 7.37 1.04 5.84
CA LYS A 116 8.59 1.67 5.32
C LYS A 116 8.76 1.55 3.80
N PRO A 117 8.35 0.44 3.14
CA PRO A 117 8.43 0.33 1.68
C PRO A 117 7.47 1.27 0.93
N LEU A 118 6.48 1.86 1.63
CA LEU A 118 5.63 2.91 1.10
C LEU A 118 6.36 4.25 1.24
N LYS A 119 6.18 5.14 0.28
CA LYS A 119 6.70 6.51 0.38
C LYS A 119 5.62 7.44 0.96
N LEU A 120 5.09 7.08 2.14
CA LEU A 120 4.06 7.88 2.81
C LEU A 120 4.60 9.28 3.12
N ARG A 121 3.76 10.29 2.88
CA ARG A 121 4.02 11.70 3.26
C ARG A 121 3.28 12.10 4.52
N LYS A 122 2.04 11.59 4.71
CA LYS A 122 1.21 11.89 5.88
C LYS A 122 0.71 10.59 6.53
N ILE A 123 0.76 10.54 7.86
CA ILE A 123 0.18 9.46 8.66
C ILE A 123 -0.52 10.00 9.90
N GLU A 124 -1.70 9.46 10.21
CA GLU A 124 -2.37 9.68 11.50
C GLU A 124 -2.36 8.38 12.29
N VAL A 125 -1.74 8.40 13.48
CA VAL A 125 -1.52 7.22 14.33
C VAL A 125 -1.92 7.43 15.79
N LYS A 126 -2.36 8.63 16.17
CA LYS A 126 -2.80 8.94 17.54
C LYS A 126 -3.88 7.97 18.02
N GLU A 127 -4.11 7.95 19.34
CA GLU A 127 -5.16 7.11 19.95
C GLU A 127 -4.96 5.60 19.71
N ASN A 128 -3.72 5.16 19.48
CA ASN A 128 -3.32 3.77 19.55
C ASN A 128 -2.62 3.47 20.88
N PRO A 129 -2.65 2.25 21.42
CA PRO A 129 -1.99 1.92 22.67
C PRO A 129 -0.54 2.39 22.77
N PHE A 130 0.25 2.30 21.68
CA PHE A 130 1.64 2.76 21.67
C PHE A 130 1.81 4.27 21.78
N SER A 131 0.81 5.08 21.40
CA SER A 131 0.85 6.54 21.39
C SER A 131 0.31 7.16 22.70
N VAL A 132 -0.60 6.47 23.39
CA VAL A 132 -1.22 6.97 24.62
C VAL A 132 -0.18 7.10 25.74
N GLY A 133 -0.08 8.30 26.33
CA GLY A 133 0.88 8.59 27.38
C GLY A 133 2.36 8.59 26.94
N ASN A 134 2.62 8.70 25.65
CA ASN A 134 3.96 8.69 25.07
C ASN A 134 4.24 9.95 24.26
N ASP A 135 4.58 11.06 24.93
CA ASP A 135 4.81 12.37 24.30
C ASP A 135 5.90 12.39 23.21
N LYS A 136 6.71 11.33 23.12
CA LYS A 136 7.83 11.23 22.16
C LYS A 136 7.51 10.33 20.96
N TYR A 137 6.29 9.81 20.85
CA TYR A 137 5.99 8.86 19.76
C TYR A 137 6.08 9.52 18.37
N ILE A 138 5.66 10.77 18.21
CA ILE A 138 5.71 11.50 16.93
C ILE A 138 7.14 11.49 16.37
N LYS A 139 8.13 11.90 17.18
CA LYS A 139 9.54 11.88 16.77
C LYS A 139 9.98 10.47 16.35
N LYS A 140 9.64 9.45 17.13
CA LYS A 140 9.99 8.06 16.80
C LYS A 140 9.37 7.60 15.51
N VAL A 141 8.11 7.99 15.21
CA VAL A 141 7.44 7.67 13.94
C VAL A 141 8.19 8.32 12.76
N PHE A 142 8.64 9.57 12.86
CA PHE A 142 9.50 10.19 11.85
C PHE A 142 10.82 9.45 11.64
N ASP A 143 11.47 9.02 12.74
CA ASP A 143 12.73 8.27 12.69
C ASP A 143 12.54 6.90 11.99
N MET A 144 11.39 6.24 12.21
CA MET A 144 11.05 4.94 11.59
C MET A 144 10.66 5.06 10.13
N LEU A 145 9.96 6.13 9.75
CA LEU A 145 9.41 6.38 8.42
C LEU A 145 9.90 7.73 7.89
N PRO A 146 11.15 7.81 7.40
CA PRO A 146 11.82 9.08 7.09
C PRO A 146 11.20 9.88 5.94
N THR A 147 10.38 9.24 5.08
CA THR A 147 9.67 9.91 4.00
C THR A 147 8.50 10.78 4.46
N LEU A 148 8.05 10.61 5.71
CA LEU A 148 6.95 11.40 6.26
C LEU A 148 7.30 12.87 6.35
N LYS A 149 6.35 13.71 5.99
CA LYS A 149 6.34 15.16 6.23
C LYS A 149 5.50 15.50 7.46
N ILE A 150 4.38 14.79 7.67
CA ILE A 150 3.39 15.05 8.72
C ILE A 150 3.04 13.78 9.48
N VAL A 151 3.02 13.86 10.80
CA VAL A 151 2.53 12.84 11.74
C VAL A 151 1.51 13.49 12.66
N ASP A 152 0.25 13.03 12.67
CA ASP A 152 -0.82 13.56 13.51
C ASP A 152 -0.95 15.09 13.48
N GLN A 153 -0.89 15.68 12.27
CA GLN A 153 -0.94 17.13 12.04
C GLN A 153 0.32 17.91 12.45
N THR A 154 1.39 17.24 12.87
CA THR A 154 2.63 17.87 13.29
C THR A 154 3.73 17.57 12.27
N ASP A 155 4.48 18.59 11.87
CA ASP A 155 5.65 18.45 11.01
C ASP A 155 6.90 18.01 11.78
N LYS A 156 8.05 17.88 11.09
CA LYS A 156 9.32 17.50 11.73
C LYS A 156 9.89 18.55 12.69
N ASN A 157 9.47 19.80 12.59
CA ASN A 157 9.91 20.90 13.44
C ASN A 157 9.03 21.02 14.70
N GLY A 158 7.87 20.36 14.71
CA GLY A 158 6.89 20.43 15.78
C GLY A 158 5.78 21.46 15.53
N ASP A 159 5.74 22.03 14.32
CA ASP A 159 4.70 22.97 13.92
C ASP A 159 3.43 22.20 13.51
N GLU A 160 2.27 22.75 13.89
CA GLU A 160 0.98 22.17 13.51
C GLU A 160 0.59 22.62 12.07
N GLU A 161 0.27 21.64 11.23
CA GLU A 161 -0.26 21.90 9.90
C GLU A 161 -1.78 22.05 9.98
N GLU A 162 -2.33 23.15 9.45
CA GLU A 162 -3.77 23.29 9.29
C GLU A 162 -4.32 22.20 8.36
N THR A 163 -5.44 21.60 8.73
CA THR A 163 -6.10 20.59 7.91
C THR A 163 -6.64 21.23 6.64
N THR A 164 -5.88 21.16 5.55
CA THR A 164 -6.37 21.55 4.23
C THR A 164 -7.25 20.45 3.65
N ASP A 165 -8.37 20.83 3.04
CA ASP A 165 -9.28 19.93 2.33
C ASP A 165 -8.54 19.22 1.18
N TYR A 166 -8.83 17.93 1.00
CA TYR A 166 -8.17 17.00 0.07
C TYR A 166 -8.02 17.47 -1.37
N HIS A 167 -8.92 18.34 -1.84
CA HIS A 167 -8.94 18.82 -3.22
C HIS A 167 -7.88 19.87 -3.57
N ASN A 168 -7.22 20.48 -2.58
CA ASN A 168 -6.21 21.53 -2.84
C ASN A 168 -4.78 21.02 -2.89
N GLU A 169 -4.48 19.84 -2.33
CA GLU A 169 -3.10 19.34 -2.23
C GLU A 169 -2.61 18.61 -3.49
N GLU A 170 -3.52 18.18 -4.39
CA GLU A 170 -3.13 17.50 -5.65
C GLU A 170 -2.39 18.43 -6.63
N LYS A 171 -2.63 19.76 -6.53
CA LYS A 171 -2.00 20.73 -7.43
C LYS A 171 -0.60 21.19 -7.01
N GLU A 172 -0.22 20.96 -5.76
CA GLU A 172 1.10 21.37 -5.26
C GLU A 172 2.20 20.29 -5.47
N ASN A 173 1.83 19.07 -5.85
CA ASN A 173 2.75 17.93 -5.91
C ASN A 173 3.32 17.63 -7.31
N GLU A 174 2.96 18.40 -8.34
CA GLU A 174 3.52 18.24 -9.71
C GLU A 174 4.91 18.89 -9.89
N GLY A 175 5.48 19.49 -8.83
CA GLY A 175 6.71 20.29 -8.91
C GLY A 175 8.01 19.64 -8.44
N ASP A 176 7.99 18.49 -7.76
CA ASP A 176 9.20 17.88 -7.18
C ASP A 176 9.63 16.57 -7.90
N GLU A 177 9.52 16.49 -9.22
CA GLU A 177 10.16 15.45 -10.04
C GLU A 177 11.61 15.84 -10.43
N ASP A 178 12.46 16.09 -9.44
CA ASP A 178 13.91 15.99 -9.63
C ASP A 178 14.36 14.56 -9.24
N GLY A 179 13.93 13.58 -10.04
CA GLY A 179 14.43 12.22 -9.99
C GLY A 179 15.64 12.12 -10.91
N GLU A 180 16.85 12.17 -10.36
CA GLU A 180 18.04 11.63 -11.01
C GLU A 180 17.76 10.16 -11.35
N TYR A 181 17.53 9.89 -12.61
CA TYR A 181 17.64 8.54 -13.16
C TYR A 181 19.11 8.27 -13.37
N ASP A 182 19.72 7.45 -12.51
CA ASP A 182 20.97 6.78 -12.84
C ASP A 182 20.71 5.89 -14.07
N GLU A 183 21.16 6.38 -15.23
CA GLU A 183 21.33 5.55 -16.43
C GLU A 183 22.49 4.59 -16.16
N GLU A 184 22.17 3.35 -15.74
CA GLU A 184 23.14 2.26 -15.88
C GLU A 184 23.33 1.99 -17.37
N GLU A 185 24.50 2.40 -17.88
CA GLU A 185 25.00 2.07 -19.21
C GLU A 185 25.06 0.54 -19.36
N GLU A 186 24.17 -0.03 -20.17
CA GLU A 186 24.37 -1.36 -20.74
C GLU A 186 25.54 -1.26 -21.75
N ALA A 187 26.70 -1.73 -21.32
CA ALA A 187 27.85 -1.93 -22.20
C ALA A 187 27.53 -3.09 -23.16
N GLU A 188 27.24 -2.72 -24.42
CA GLU A 188 27.27 -3.67 -25.53
C GLU A 188 28.73 -4.13 -25.76
N ASP A 189 29.03 -5.37 -25.42
CA ASP A 189 30.25 -6.06 -25.83
C ASP A 189 30.06 -6.63 -27.23
N LYS A 190 30.56 -5.90 -28.23
CA LYS A 190 30.77 -6.38 -29.57
C LYS A 190 32.17 -6.96 -29.65
N ASN A 191 32.32 -8.27 -29.73
CA ASN A 191 33.51 -8.86 -30.36
C ASN A 191 33.18 -10.22 -31.01
N LYS A 192 33.09 -10.09 -32.33
CA LYS A 192 33.93 -10.69 -33.35
C LYS A 192 34.11 -12.19 -33.38
N ASP A 193 33.53 -12.67 -34.49
CA ASP A 193 33.93 -13.84 -35.27
C ASP A 193 35.36 -14.30 -35.07
N ASN A 194 35.54 -15.60 -34.85
CA ASN A 194 36.57 -16.35 -35.57
C ASN A 194 36.13 -17.81 -35.69
N GLU A 195 36.00 -18.20 -36.95
CA GLU A 195 35.96 -19.56 -37.43
C GLU A 195 37.23 -20.30 -37.09
N GLU A 196 37.13 -21.57 -36.70
CA GLU A 196 38.02 -22.60 -37.20
C GLU A 196 37.40 -24.00 -36.91
N GLU A 197 37.24 -24.69 -38.03
CA GLU A 197 36.93 -26.12 -38.15
C GLU A 197 38.07 -26.94 -37.54
N GLU A 198 37.77 -28.10 -36.94
CA GLU A 198 38.42 -29.36 -37.24
C GLU A 198 37.75 -30.55 -36.61
N GLU A 199 37.66 -31.51 -37.43
CA GLU A 199 37.11 -32.87 -37.44
C GLU A 199 37.59 -33.85 -36.34
N SER A 200 36.78 -34.93 -36.30
CA SER A 200 37.14 -36.34 -36.01
C SER A 200 37.32 -36.74 -34.55
N GLU A 201 36.86 -37.80 -34.06
CA GLU A 201 36.63 -39.17 -34.45
C GLU A 201 35.84 -39.93 -33.39
N GLU A 202 35.10 -40.90 -33.85
CA GLU A 202 34.43 -41.96 -33.13
C GLU A 202 35.36 -42.73 -32.18
N LYS A 203 34.80 -43.22 -31.07
CA LYS A 203 35.00 -44.61 -30.65
C LYS A 203 33.92 -45.04 -29.65
N GLU A 204 33.17 -46.02 -30.11
CA GLU A 204 32.41 -46.99 -29.33
C GLU A 204 33.35 -47.76 -28.37
N SER A 205 32.85 -48.10 -27.22
CA SER A 205 33.08 -49.43 -26.66
C SER A 205 32.04 -49.75 -25.57
N ASP A 206 31.26 -50.74 -25.89
CA ASP A 206 30.50 -51.57 -24.97
C ASP A 206 31.35 -52.07 -23.80
N ASN A 207 30.79 -52.19 -22.65
CA ASN A 207 30.84 -53.48 -21.95
C ASN A 207 29.91 -53.54 -20.72
N ASP A 208 28.99 -54.35 -20.88
CA ASP A 208 28.25 -55.32 -20.10
C ASP A 208 28.92 -55.75 -18.77
N ASN A 209 28.16 -55.96 -17.77
CA ASN A 209 28.03 -57.16 -16.95
C ASN A 209 27.69 -56.90 -15.47
N SER A 210 26.45 -57.22 -15.13
CA SER A 210 26.03 -58.30 -14.20
C SER A 210 26.49 -58.27 -12.72
N SER A 211 25.49 -58.41 -11.93
CA SER A 211 25.36 -59.31 -10.74
C SER A 211 26.05 -58.90 -9.41
N LYS A 212 25.29 -58.53 -8.48
CA LYS A 212 24.70 -59.33 -7.38
C LYS A 212 23.82 -58.48 -6.49
#